data_e333c3019c0977f0d9340e0dab20fb16
#
_entry.id   e333c3019c0977f0d9340e0dab20fb16
#
_cell.length_a   1.000
_cell.length_b   1.000
_cell.length_c   1.000
_cell.angle_alpha   90.00
_cell.angle_beta   90.00
_cell.angle_gamma   90.00
#
_symmetry.space_group_name_H-M   'P 1'
#
loop_
_entity.id
_entity.type
_entity.pdbx_description
1 polymer ?
#
loop_
_entity_poly.entity_id
_entity_poly.type
_entity_poly.pdbx_seq_one_letter_code
_entity_poly.pdbx_strand_id
1 'polypeptide(L)'
;MATRKVIDAIAQVRATLVDNTSTRWPNPELLNAYNNAVLAVVNLRPDASTKNVAFTLVAGESKQTLPSDGLRWMDVIYDVASGQPIRSTKRRILDDQIPNWHNTAGERVASWAFDERDPKTIYVYPQPTQAKDIQIVYSVAPQAVNITDFENDTTTISIDDCYFNAIKEYMLYAAYSKDADYAANAQRAASHYSIFERALGNKSGVDKAANPEERM
;
A
#
# COMPACT_ATOMS: atom_id res chain seq x y z
N MET A 1 -14.81 -0.75 -0.46
CA MET A 1 -14.93 -1.76 -1.55
C MET A 1 -15.00 -1.00 -2.86
N ALA A 2 -14.14 -1.32 -3.82
CA ALA A 2 -14.09 -0.60 -5.10
C ALA A 2 -15.35 -0.86 -5.94
N THR A 3 -15.97 0.19 -6.44
CA THR A 3 -17.16 0.16 -7.32
C THR A 3 -16.88 0.81 -8.69
N ARG A 4 -15.83 1.63 -8.76
CA ARG A 4 -15.41 2.30 -9.99
C ARG A 4 -14.67 1.32 -10.91
N LYS A 5 -14.98 1.38 -12.21
CA LYS A 5 -14.32 0.54 -13.21
C LYS A 5 -13.02 1.17 -13.72
N VAL A 6 -12.08 0.33 -14.12
CA VAL A 6 -10.82 0.77 -14.73
C VAL A 6 -11.08 1.47 -16.07
N ILE A 7 -12.04 0.95 -16.87
CA ILE A 7 -12.43 1.58 -18.13
C ILE A 7 -13.02 2.98 -17.95
N ASP A 8 -13.70 3.27 -16.81
CA ASP A 8 -14.20 4.61 -16.50
C ASP A 8 -13.05 5.60 -16.26
N ALA A 9 -11.98 5.15 -15.60
CA ALA A 9 -10.77 5.97 -15.42
C ALA A 9 -10.12 6.27 -16.77
N ILE A 10 -9.95 5.27 -17.62
CA ILE A 10 -9.39 5.41 -18.97
C ILE A 10 -10.25 6.36 -19.80
N ALA A 11 -11.58 6.21 -19.80
CA ALA A 11 -12.49 7.07 -20.54
C ALA A 11 -12.42 8.54 -20.10
N GLN A 12 -12.37 8.80 -18.78
CA GLN A 12 -12.26 10.17 -18.26
C GLN A 12 -10.91 10.81 -18.57
N VAL A 13 -9.82 10.06 -18.48
CA VAL A 13 -8.48 10.52 -18.90
C VAL A 13 -8.46 10.84 -20.38
N ARG A 14 -9.01 9.96 -21.23
CA ARG A 14 -9.12 10.14 -22.67
C ARG A 14 -9.91 11.39 -23.04
N ALA A 15 -11.05 11.62 -22.39
CA ALA A 15 -11.84 12.83 -22.58
C ALA A 15 -11.04 14.11 -22.26
N THR A 16 -10.22 14.09 -21.21
CA THR A 16 -9.34 15.22 -20.83
C THR A 16 -8.22 15.45 -21.85
N LEU A 17 -7.67 14.37 -22.41
CA LEU A 17 -6.62 14.41 -23.44
C LEU A 17 -7.17 14.80 -24.83
N VAL A 18 -8.52 14.80 -25.00
CA VAL A 18 -9.20 15.05 -26.29
C VAL A 18 -8.74 14.06 -27.39
N ASP A 19 -8.43 12.83 -27.03
CA ASP A 19 -7.98 11.76 -27.95
C ASP A 19 -9.10 10.69 -28.12
N ASN A 20 -10.20 11.08 -28.71
CA ASN A 20 -11.38 10.22 -28.88
C ASN A 20 -11.13 9.00 -29.80
N THR A 21 -10.12 9.08 -30.66
CA THR A 21 -9.78 8.04 -31.64
C THR A 21 -8.71 7.06 -31.12
N SER A 22 -8.22 7.23 -29.90
CA SER A 22 -7.16 6.39 -29.32
C SER A 22 -5.87 6.35 -30.14
N THR A 23 -5.60 7.40 -30.92
CA THR A 23 -4.49 7.45 -31.86
C THR A 23 -3.18 7.77 -31.14
N ARG A 24 -3.18 8.77 -30.27
CA ARG A 24 -1.97 9.21 -29.57
C ARG A 24 -1.70 8.42 -28.29
N TRP A 25 -2.75 8.09 -27.56
CA TRP A 25 -2.69 7.29 -26.33
C TRP A 25 -3.57 6.04 -26.46
N PRO A 26 -3.02 4.93 -27.02
CA PRO A 26 -3.74 3.67 -27.16
C PRO A 26 -4.21 3.13 -25.81
N ASN A 27 -5.31 2.35 -25.80
CA ASN A 27 -5.87 1.77 -24.57
C ASN A 27 -4.86 0.97 -23.73
N PRO A 28 -3.99 0.11 -24.33
CA PRO A 28 -2.98 -0.61 -23.54
C PRO A 28 -1.99 0.33 -22.82
N GLU A 29 -1.67 1.47 -23.41
CA GLU A 29 -0.77 2.45 -22.80
C GLU A 29 -1.43 3.16 -21.61
N LEU A 30 -2.70 3.56 -21.76
CA LEU A 30 -3.47 4.12 -20.64
C LEU A 30 -3.70 3.09 -19.54
N LEU A 31 -3.87 1.80 -19.86
CA LEU A 31 -3.93 0.73 -18.89
C LEU A 31 -2.60 0.56 -18.12
N ASN A 32 -1.47 0.64 -18.81
CA ASN A 32 -0.16 0.65 -18.16
C ASN A 32 0.00 1.87 -17.24
N ALA A 33 -0.46 3.05 -17.67
CA ALA A 33 -0.46 4.25 -16.84
C ALA A 33 -1.35 4.08 -15.60
N TYR A 34 -2.49 3.40 -15.72
CA TYR A 34 -3.36 3.02 -14.60
C TYR A 34 -2.63 2.11 -13.61
N ASN A 35 -2.02 1.02 -14.07
CA ASN A 35 -1.29 0.08 -13.21
C ASN A 35 -0.15 0.78 -12.46
N ASN A 36 0.59 1.66 -13.14
CA ASN A 36 1.64 2.48 -12.53
C ASN A 36 1.06 3.48 -11.52
N ALA A 37 -0.11 4.07 -11.79
CA ALA A 37 -0.79 4.97 -10.87
C ALA A 37 -1.17 4.27 -9.56
N VAL A 38 -1.72 3.07 -9.63
CA VAL A 38 -2.07 2.27 -8.44
C VAL A 38 -0.83 1.94 -7.62
N LEU A 39 0.28 1.53 -8.24
CA LEU A 39 1.55 1.32 -7.55
C LEU A 39 2.08 2.60 -6.90
N ALA A 40 2.00 3.74 -7.60
CA ALA A 40 2.42 5.02 -7.05
C ALA A 40 1.59 5.42 -5.82
N VAL A 41 0.27 5.20 -5.86
CA VAL A 41 -0.61 5.41 -4.70
C VAL A 41 -0.16 4.55 -3.53
N VAL A 42 0.04 3.24 -3.71
CA VAL A 42 0.40 2.31 -2.63
C VAL A 42 1.80 2.60 -2.08
N ASN A 43 2.75 3.05 -2.90
CA ASN A 43 4.07 3.46 -2.44
C ASN A 43 4.03 4.68 -1.51
N LEU A 44 3.16 5.66 -1.80
CA LEU A 44 2.97 6.85 -0.97
C LEU A 44 1.99 6.61 0.19
N ARG A 45 1.04 5.70 0.00
CA ARG A 45 -0.02 5.32 0.96
C ARG A 45 -0.09 3.79 1.07
N PRO A 46 0.79 3.16 1.86
CA PRO A 46 0.79 1.71 2.05
C PRO A 46 -0.55 1.16 2.59
N ASP A 47 -1.30 1.99 3.30
CA ASP A 47 -2.65 1.69 3.81
C ASP A 47 -3.71 1.55 2.70
N ALA A 48 -3.44 2.03 1.49
CA ALA A 48 -4.36 1.90 0.36
C ALA A 48 -4.57 0.45 -0.12
N SER A 49 -3.60 -0.43 0.16
CA SER A 49 -3.66 -1.86 -0.22
C SER A 49 -3.11 -2.70 0.92
N THR A 50 -3.98 -3.19 1.80
CA THR A 50 -3.60 -3.95 2.99
C THR A 50 -4.31 -5.28 3.07
N LYS A 51 -3.65 -6.24 3.72
CA LYS A 51 -4.25 -7.50 4.17
C LYS A 51 -4.22 -7.58 5.68
N ASN A 52 -5.32 -8.04 6.27
CA ASN A 52 -5.44 -8.36 7.68
C ASN A 52 -5.70 -9.87 7.80
N VAL A 53 -4.68 -10.65 8.17
CA VAL A 53 -4.71 -12.11 8.12
C VAL A 53 -3.96 -12.72 9.29
N ALA A 54 -4.25 -13.99 9.58
CA ALA A 54 -3.44 -14.81 10.47
C ALA A 54 -2.10 -15.13 9.78
N PHE A 55 -1.01 -15.00 10.52
CA PHE A 55 0.35 -15.29 10.08
C PHE A 55 1.03 -16.19 11.09
N THR A 56 1.61 -17.30 10.61
CA THR A 56 2.28 -18.26 11.46
C THR A 56 3.74 -17.85 11.68
N LEU A 57 4.11 -17.58 12.93
CA LEU A 57 5.47 -17.29 13.33
C LEU A 57 6.37 -18.52 13.20
N VAL A 58 7.60 -18.31 12.76
CA VAL A 58 8.63 -19.34 12.73
C VAL A 58 9.14 -19.58 14.15
N ALA A 59 9.05 -20.85 14.60
CA ALA A 59 9.51 -21.24 15.93
C ALA A 59 11.04 -21.10 16.09
N GLY A 60 11.50 -20.66 17.25
CA GLY A 60 12.91 -20.51 17.55
C GLY A 60 13.60 -19.31 16.89
N GLU A 61 12.84 -18.42 16.27
CA GLU A 61 13.38 -17.23 15.62
C GLU A 61 12.68 -15.95 16.13
N SER A 62 13.46 -14.97 16.56
CA SER A 62 12.94 -13.65 16.88
C SER A 62 12.64 -12.84 15.61
N LYS A 63 13.38 -13.08 14.52
CA LYS A 63 13.22 -12.41 13.23
C LYS A 63 12.13 -13.10 12.41
N GLN A 64 11.14 -12.32 11.98
CA GLN A 64 10.02 -12.80 11.17
C GLN A 64 9.93 -11.99 9.89
N THR A 65 9.70 -12.66 8.75
CA THR A 65 9.65 -12.02 7.44
C THR A 65 8.25 -12.13 6.85
N LEU A 66 7.79 -11.07 6.18
CA LEU A 66 6.50 -11.02 5.48
C LEU A 66 6.35 -12.15 4.45
N PRO A 67 5.10 -12.55 4.15
CA PRO A 67 4.78 -13.31 2.94
C PRO A 67 5.33 -12.65 1.67
N SER A 68 5.55 -13.44 0.63
CA SER A 68 6.20 -12.99 -0.62
C SER A 68 5.46 -11.85 -1.33
N ASP A 69 4.14 -11.73 -1.15
CA ASP A 69 3.30 -10.65 -1.69
C ASP A 69 3.34 -9.37 -0.84
N GLY A 70 3.97 -9.41 0.34
CA GLY A 70 4.06 -8.28 1.26
C GLY A 70 5.09 -7.24 0.84
N LEU A 71 4.73 -5.99 0.98
CA LEU A 71 5.58 -4.82 0.76
C LEU A 71 6.14 -4.29 2.08
N ARG A 72 5.28 -4.18 3.10
CA ARG A 72 5.63 -3.54 4.37
C ARG A 72 4.75 -4.06 5.50
N TRP A 73 5.36 -4.35 6.66
CA TRP A 73 4.63 -4.53 7.91
C TRP A 73 3.95 -3.23 8.32
N MET A 74 2.71 -3.34 8.79
CA MET A 74 1.96 -2.21 9.32
C MET A 74 1.65 -2.38 10.79
N ASP A 75 1.13 -3.56 11.18
CA ASP A 75 0.76 -3.81 12.58
C ASP A 75 0.76 -5.31 12.91
N VAL A 76 0.94 -5.62 14.21
CA VAL A 76 0.68 -6.94 14.80
C VAL A 76 -0.32 -6.75 15.93
N ILE A 77 -1.51 -7.31 15.76
CA ILE A 77 -2.66 -6.97 16.61
C ILE A 77 -2.69 -7.86 17.86
N TYR A 78 -2.82 -9.19 17.67
CA TYR A 78 -2.97 -10.12 18.77
C TYR A 78 -2.53 -11.54 18.41
N ASP A 79 -2.33 -12.37 19.44
CA ASP A 79 -2.14 -13.83 19.34
C ASP A 79 -3.51 -14.50 19.08
N VAL A 80 -3.63 -15.23 17.97
CA VAL A 80 -4.92 -15.80 17.52
C VAL A 80 -5.49 -16.81 18.51
N ALA A 81 -4.63 -17.60 19.16
CA ALA A 81 -5.07 -18.64 20.08
C ALA A 81 -5.56 -18.07 21.43
N SER A 82 -4.88 -17.04 21.95
CA SER A 82 -5.20 -16.48 23.27
C SER A 82 -6.06 -15.21 23.21
N GLY A 83 -6.18 -14.57 22.04
CA GLY A 83 -6.82 -13.25 21.88
C GLY A 83 -6.08 -12.11 22.55
N GLN A 84 -4.86 -12.34 23.05
CA GLN A 84 -4.12 -11.33 23.79
C GLN A 84 -3.36 -10.39 22.84
N PRO A 85 -3.40 -9.07 23.06
CA PRO A 85 -2.71 -8.12 22.21
C PRO A 85 -1.19 -8.27 22.33
N ILE A 86 -0.49 -8.05 21.21
CA ILE A 86 0.96 -8.03 21.12
C ILE A 86 1.38 -6.55 20.96
N ARG A 87 2.17 -6.03 21.89
CA ARG A 87 2.47 -4.61 21.95
C ARG A 87 3.60 -4.22 21.00
N SER A 88 3.44 -3.12 20.29
CA SER A 88 4.55 -2.51 19.56
C SER A 88 5.60 -1.94 20.54
N THR A 89 6.88 -2.17 20.27
CA THR A 89 8.00 -1.60 21.01
C THR A 89 9.11 -1.15 20.06
N LYS A 90 9.97 -0.24 20.51
CA LYS A 90 11.14 0.14 19.73
C LYS A 90 12.25 -0.91 19.96
N ARG A 91 12.86 -1.43 18.87
CA ARG A 91 13.97 -2.38 18.96
C ARG A 91 15.07 -1.92 19.93
N ARG A 92 15.41 -0.62 19.88
CA ARG A 92 16.43 -0.05 20.77
C ARG A 92 16.11 -0.25 22.26
N ILE A 93 14.84 -0.24 22.65
CA ILE A 93 14.46 -0.49 24.06
C ILE A 93 14.79 -1.93 24.45
N LEU A 94 14.55 -2.90 23.55
CA LEU A 94 14.92 -4.29 23.79
C LEU A 94 16.45 -4.45 23.85
N ASP A 95 17.16 -3.82 22.94
CA ASP A 95 18.63 -3.83 22.87
C ASP A 95 19.27 -3.29 24.16
N ASP A 96 18.70 -2.20 24.71
CA ASP A 96 19.22 -1.51 25.91
C ASP A 96 18.83 -2.21 27.23
N GLN A 97 17.66 -2.81 27.30
CA GLN A 97 17.10 -3.31 28.57
C GLN A 97 17.22 -4.82 28.77
N ILE A 98 17.29 -5.60 27.72
CA ILE A 98 17.25 -7.06 27.79
C ILE A 98 18.43 -7.65 27.02
N PRO A 99 19.57 -7.90 27.69
CA PRO A 99 20.68 -8.56 27.03
C PRO A 99 20.25 -9.90 26.42
N ASN A 100 20.75 -10.19 25.22
CA ASN A 100 20.46 -11.45 24.51
C ASN A 100 19.00 -11.75 24.23
N TRP A 101 18.16 -10.72 24.11
CA TRP A 101 16.71 -10.86 23.90
C TRP A 101 16.35 -11.65 22.63
N HIS A 102 17.21 -11.62 21.60
CA HIS A 102 17.01 -12.40 20.37
C HIS A 102 16.95 -13.91 20.61
N ASN A 103 17.67 -14.41 21.64
CA ASN A 103 17.71 -15.83 21.97
C ASN A 103 16.81 -16.19 23.17
N THR A 104 16.09 -15.22 23.72
CA THR A 104 15.16 -15.47 24.82
C THR A 104 13.88 -16.09 24.27
N ALA A 105 13.65 -17.36 24.60
CA ALA A 105 12.47 -18.11 24.18
C ALA A 105 11.31 -17.96 25.18
N GLY A 106 10.10 -18.03 24.71
CA GLY A 106 8.89 -17.99 25.53
C GLY A 106 7.68 -18.61 24.86
N GLU A 107 6.73 -19.06 25.66
CA GLU A 107 5.47 -19.60 25.14
C GLU A 107 4.55 -18.51 24.56
N ARG A 108 4.73 -17.28 25.02
CA ARG A 108 3.93 -16.12 24.61
C ARG A 108 4.81 -15.03 24.03
N VAL A 109 4.45 -14.54 22.85
CA VAL A 109 5.00 -13.32 22.30
C VAL A 109 4.34 -12.12 22.96
N ALA A 110 5.10 -11.30 23.65
CA ALA A 110 4.59 -10.13 24.39
C ALA A 110 4.68 -8.84 23.59
N SER A 111 5.71 -8.72 22.75
CA SER A 111 5.95 -7.51 21.96
C SER A 111 6.58 -7.80 20.61
N TRP A 112 6.44 -6.85 19.72
CA TRP A 112 7.09 -6.84 18.41
C TRP A 112 7.81 -5.50 18.17
N ALA A 113 8.86 -5.52 17.38
CA ALA A 113 9.63 -4.35 17.01
C ALA A 113 9.81 -4.28 15.50
N PHE A 114 9.68 -3.09 14.97
CA PHE A 114 9.83 -2.77 13.55
C PHE A 114 11.12 -1.96 13.31
N ASP A 115 11.79 -2.21 12.17
CA ASP A 115 12.91 -1.39 11.69
C ASP A 115 12.53 -0.79 10.34
N GLU A 116 12.48 0.54 10.25
CA GLU A 116 12.11 1.26 9.03
C GLU A 116 13.05 0.98 7.85
N ARG A 117 14.29 0.55 8.15
CA ARG A 117 15.31 0.21 7.15
C ARG A 117 15.09 -1.17 6.52
N ASP A 118 14.35 -2.05 7.19
CA ASP A 118 13.95 -3.36 6.68
C ASP A 118 12.42 -3.54 6.81
N PRO A 119 11.62 -2.93 5.92
CA PRO A 119 10.18 -2.86 6.06
C PRO A 119 9.48 -4.22 5.91
N LYS A 120 10.19 -5.24 5.44
CA LYS A 120 9.65 -6.61 5.27
C LYS A 120 9.90 -7.50 6.47
N THR A 121 10.60 -7.01 7.49
CA THR A 121 11.00 -7.79 8.65
C THR A 121 10.50 -7.15 9.94
N ILE A 122 10.06 -7.97 10.88
CA ILE A 122 9.87 -7.59 12.28
C ILE A 122 10.66 -8.50 13.20
N TYR A 123 10.82 -8.06 14.42
CA TYR A 123 11.37 -8.86 15.51
C TYR A 123 10.28 -9.06 16.56
N VAL A 124 10.13 -10.30 17.04
CA VAL A 124 9.19 -10.66 18.12
C VAL A 124 9.95 -11.01 19.38
N TYR A 125 9.38 -10.65 20.53
CA TYR A 125 9.96 -10.92 21.84
C TYR A 125 8.89 -11.39 22.84
N PRO A 126 9.14 -12.45 23.60
CA PRO A 126 10.17 -13.48 23.37
C PRO A 126 10.01 -14.21 22.03
N GLN A 127 11.09 -14.86 21.53
CA GLN A 127 10.95 -15.73 20.35
C GLN A 127 10.02 -16.91 20.67
N PRO A 128 9.12 -17.30 19.76
CA PRO A 128 8.17 -18.37 20.04
C PRO A 128 8.87 -19.73 20.11
N THR A 129 8.56 -20.54 21.13
CA THR A 129 9.08 -21.92 21.25
C THR A 129 8.45 -22.87 20.26
N GLN A 130 7.24 -22.56 19.76
CA GLN A 130 6.50 -23.34 18.78
C GLN A 130 5.90 -22.41 17.72
N ALA A 131 5.56 -22.95 16.56
CA ALA A 131 4.82 -22.22 15.54
C ALA A 131 3.48 -21.71 16.14
N LYS A 132 3.19 -20.43 15.94
CA LYS A 132 2.08 -19.74 16.57
C LYS A 132 1.47 -18.73 15.60
N ASP A 133 0.15 -18.70 15.53
CA ASP A 133 -0.56 -17.76 14.66
C ASP A 133 -0.81 -16.44 15.38
N ILE A 134 -0.46 -15.36 14.71
CA ILE A 134 -0.72 -13.99 15.14
C ILE A 134 -1.53 -13.27 14.07
N GLN A 135 -2.38 -12.34 14.48
CA GLN A 135 -3.12 -11.49 13.54
C GLN A 135 -2.27 -10.30 13.14
N ILE A 136 -2.03 -10.15 11.84
CA ILE A 136 -1.16 -9.09 11.29
C ILE A 136 -1.88 -8.24 10.26
N VAL A 137 -1.42 -7.00 10.13
CA VAL A 137 -1.75 -6.10 9.02
C VAL A 137 -0.47 -5.78 8.26
N TYR A 138 -0.51 -5.96 6.95
CA TYR A 138 0.61 -5.60 6.09
C TYR A 138 0.14 -5.04 4.75
N SER A 139 0.96 -4.20 4.14
CA SER A 139 0.71 -3.67 2.80
C SER A 139 1.12 -4.68 1.74
N VAL A 140 0.29 -4.80 0.70
CA VAL A 140 0.53 -5.72 -0.43
C VAL A 140 0.64 -4.97 -1.75
N ALA A 141 1.42 -5.53 -2.68
CA ALA A 141 1.46 -5.05 -4.05
C ALA A 141 0.11 -5.33 -4.73
N PRO A 142 -0.58 -4.30 -5.27
CA PRO A 142 -1.79 -4.52 -6.04
C PRO A 142 -1.47 -5.37 -7.28
N GLN A 143 -2.37 -6.29 -7.61
CA GLN A 143 -2.26 -7.05 -8.84
C GLN A 143 -2.46 -6.12 -10.05
N ALA A 144 -1.60 -6.25 -11.06
CA ALA A 144 -1.78 -5.54 -12.31
C ALA A 144 -3.07 -5.99 -13.00
N VAL A 145 -3.87 -5.02 -13.42
CA VAL A 145 -5.09 -5.28 -14.19
C VAL A 145 -4.71 -5.52 -15.64
N ASN A 146 -5.34 -6.53 -16.26
CA ASN A 146 -5.18 -6.85 -17.66
C ASN A 146 -6.56 -6.83 -18.34
N ILE A 147 -6.74 -5.98 -19.34
CA ILE A 147 -8.01 -5.79 -20.08
C ILE A 147 -7.74 -6.02 -21.55
N THR A 148 -8.54 -6.88 -22.18
CA THR A 148 -8.53 -7.14 -23.62
C THR A 148 -9.72 -6.50 -24.34
N ASP A 149 -10.88 -6.44 -23.70
CA ASP A 149 -12.09 -5.80 -24.20
C ASP A 149 -12.35 -4.50 -23.45
N PHE A 150 -11.90 -3.39 -24.00
CA PHE A 150 -12.05 -2.06 -23.40
C PHE A 150 -13.47 -1.45 -23.53
N GLU A 151 -14.37 -2.11 -24.24
CA GLU A 151 -15.75 -1.63 -24.39
C GLU A 151 -16.67 -2.19 -23.31
N ASN A 152 -16.48 -3.48 -22.96
CA ASN A 152 -17.40 -4.20 -22.08
C ASN A 152 -16.80 -4.66 -20.75
N ASP A 153 -15.51 -4.41 -20.50
CA ASP A 153 -14.86 -4.83 -19.27
C ASP A 153 -15.52 -4.23 -18.02
N THR A 154 -15.68 -5.04 -16.99
CA THR A 154 -16.31 -4.63 -15.72
C THR A 154 -15.34 -4.64 -14.54
N THR A 155 -14.05 -4.85 -14.80
CA THR A 155 -13.02 -4.89 -13.76
C THR A 155 -12.99 -3.58 -12.98
N THR A 156 -13.18 -3.68 -11.68
CA THR A 156 -13.08 -2.54 -10.77
C THR A 156 -11.64 -2.17 -10.50
N ILE A 157 -11.39 -0.93 -10.04
CA ILE A 157 -10.06 -0.51 -9.62
C ILE A 157 -9.55 -1.39 -8.47
N SER A 158 -8.24 -1.58 -8.38
CA SER A 158 -7.61 -2.53 -7.45
C SER A 158 -7.53 -2.02 -6.00
N ILE A 159 -7.84 -0.75 -5.77
CA ILE A 159 -7.83 -0.09 -4.46
C ILE A 159 -9.15 0.67 -4.24
N ASP A 160 -9.35 1.25 -3.07
CA ASP A 160 -10.61 1.92 -2.72
C ASP A 160 -10.96 3.10 -3.63
N ASP A 161 -12.27 3.32 -3.85
CA ASP A 161 -12.79 4.39 -4.72
C ASP A 161 -12.34 5.81 -4.33
N CYS A 162 -11.96 6.02 -3.08
CA CYS A 162 -11.45 7.32 -2.63
C CYS A 162 -10.15 7.74 -3.34
N TYR A 163 -9.40 6.78 -3.89
CA TYR A 163 -8.19 7.03 -4.67
C TYR A 163 -8.43 7.23 -6.17
N PHE A 164 -9.68 7.09 -6.64
CA PHE A 164 -9.99 7.17 -8.07
C PHE A 164 -9.52 8.46 -8.73
N ASN A 165 -9.69 9.60 -8.06
CA ASN A 165 -9.22 10.88 -8.59
C ASN A 165 -7.69 10.97 -8.61
N ALA A 166 -7.01 10.47 -7.58
CA ALA A 166 -5.55 10.42 -7.57
C ALA A 166 -4.99 9.55 -8.71
N ILE A 167 -5.62 8.39 -8.97
CA ILE A 167 -5.27 7.53 -10.11
C ILE A 167 -5.38 8.29 -11.42
N LYS A 168 -6.48 9.00 -11.67
CA LYS A 168 -6.67 9.78 -12.90
C LYS A 168 -5.61 10.87 -13.07
N GLU A 169 -5.28 11.58 -12.02
CA GLU A 169 -4.28 12.65 -12.06
C GLU A 169 -2.89 12.09 -12.38
N TYR A 170 -2.53 10.96 -11.82
CA TYR A 170 -1.27 10.29 -12.19
C TYR A 170 -1.28 9.80 -13.65
N MET A 171 -2.39 9.24 -14.14
CA MET A 171 -2.52 8.84 -15.54
C MET A 171 -2.36 10.03 -16.49
N LEU A 172 -2.95 11.19 -16.16
CA LEU A 172 -2.78 12.44 -16.93
C LEU A 172 -1.33 12.93 -16.87
N TYR A 173 -0.69 12.87 -15.71
CA TYR A 173 0.75 13.15 -15.57
C TYR A 173 1.56 12.27 -16.52
N ALA A 174 1.33 10.95 -16.50
CA ALA A 174 2.06 10.01 -17.36
C ALA A 174 1.83 10.29 -18.86
N ALA A 175 0.58 10.59 -19.25
CA ALA A 175 0.22 10.89 -20.62
C ALA A 175 0.89 12.17 -21.14
N TYR A 176 0.86 13.25 -20.36
CA TYR A 176 1.52 14.51 -20.75
C TYR A 176 3.05 14.44 -20.68
N SER A 177 3.60 13.59 -19.80
CA SER A 177 5.06 13.37 -19.71
C SER A 177 5.63 12.70 -20.95
N LYS A 178 4.84 11.88 -21.66
CA LYS A 178 5.23 11.29 -22.95
C LYS A 178 5.55 12.36 -24.00
N ASP A 179 4.87 13.50 -23.94
CA ASP A 179 4.98 14.61 -24.88
C ASP A 179 5.69 15.83 -24.29
N ALA A 180 6.60 15.62 -23.36
CA ALA A 180 7.28 16.68 -22.63
C ALA A 180 8.17 17.60 -23.51
N ASP A 181 8.49 17.19 -24.72
CA ASP A 181 9.18 18.03 -25.71
C ASP A 181 8.39 19.31 -26.06
N TYR A 182 7.06 19.27 -25.90
CA TYR A 182 6.23 20.46 -25.98
C TYR A 182 6.11 21.10 -24.58
N ALA A 183 6.68 22.29 -24.40
CA ALA A 183 6.80 22.95 -23.08
C ALA A 183 5.47 23.07 -22.32
N ALA A 184 4.34 23.29 -23.00
CA ALA A 184 3.02 23.34 -22.37
C ALA A 184 2.61 21.99 -21.77
N ASN A 185 3.01 20.86 -22.35
CA ASN A 185 2.70 19.54 -21.83
C ASN A 185 3.57 19.19 -20.62
N ALA A 186 4.83 19.61 -20.59
CA ALA A 186 5.69 19.49 -19.41
C ALA A 186 5.08 20.22 -18.20
N GLN A 187 4.55 21.43 -18.40
CA GLN A 187 3.87 22.18 -17.34
C GLN A 187 2.56 21.52 -16.88
N ARG A 188 1.76 20.98 -17.81
CA ARG A 188 0.55 20.22 -17.49
C ARG A 188 0.87 18.95 -16.70
N ALA A 189 1.89 18.19 -17.12
CA ALA A 189 2.37 17.03 -16.39
C ALA A 189 2.74 17.38 -14.94
N ALA A 190 3.54 18.42 -14.72
CA ALA A 190 3.92 18.88 -13.39
C ALA A 190 2.69 19.28 -12.54
N SER A 191 1.70 19.96 -13.16
CA SER A 191 0.46 20.35 -12.49
C SER A 191 -0.35 19.14 -12.05
N HIS A 192 -0.54 18.13 -12.92
CA HIS A 192 -1.28 16.89 -12.58
C HIS A 192 -0.56 16.09 -11.49
N TYR A 193 0.76 16.01 -11.53
CA TYR A 193 1.52 15.35 -10.46
C TYR A 193 1.36 16.06 -9.12
N SER A 194 1.38 17.39 -9.08
CA SER A 194 1.13 18.17 -7.86
C SER A 194 -0.29 17.95 -7.31
N ILE A 195 -1.31 17.83 -8.18
CA ILE A 195 -2.68 17.52 -7.77
C ILE A 195 -2.76 16.09 -7.19
N PHE A 196 -2.09 15.13 -7.82
CA PHE A 196 -1.96 13.75 -7.34
C PHE A 196 -1.40 13.71 -5.91
N GLU A 197 -0.25 14.34 -5.66
CA GLU A 197 0.37 14.39 -4.33
C GLU A 197 -0.55 15.05 -3.29
N ARG A 198 -1.20 16.15 -3.67
CA ARG A 198 -2.13 16.87 -2.79
C ARG A 198 -3.36 16.03 -2.44
N ALA A 199 -3.91 15.27 -3.40
CA ALA A 199 -5.03 14.39 -3.15
C ALA A 199 -4.71 13.31 -2.11
N LEU A 200 -3.49 12.75 -2.15
CA LEU A 200 -3.03 11.77 -1.17
C LEU A 200 -2.73 12.40 0.20
N GLY A 201 -2.16 13.60 0.23
CA GLY A 201 -1.89 14.34 1.45
C GLY A 201 -3.16 14.75 2.20
N ASN A 202 -4.18 15.21 1.48
CA ASN A 202 -5.47 15.58 2.06
C ASN A 202 -6.16 14.37 2.71
N LYS A 203 -6.14 13.20 2.07
CA LYS A 203 -6.68 11.98 2.67
C LYS A 203 -5.97 11.62 3.98
N SER A 204 -4.64 11.72 4.03
CA SER A 204 -3.88 11.50 5.27
C SER A 204 -4.33 12.42 6.40
N GLY A 205 -4.59 13.70 6.10
CA GLY A 205 -5.10 14.65 7.08
C GLY A 205 -6.49 14.28 7.61
N VAL A 206 -7.39 13.82 6.74
CA VAL A 206 -8.74 13.36 7.13
C VAL A 206 -8.66 12.09 7.98
N ASP A 207 -7.82 11.11 7.59
CA ASP A 207 -7.66 9.86 8.32
C ASP A 207 -7.15 10.11 9.75
N LYS A 208 -6.15 11.00 9.91
CA LYS A 208 -5.65 11.42 11.23
C LYS A 208 -6.72 12.12 12.07
N ALA A 209 -7.46 13.05 11.47
CA ALA A 209 -8.54 13.74 12.16
C ALA A 209 -9.70 12.81 12.59
N ALA A 210 -9.89 11.70 11.88
CA ALA A 210 -10.89 10.68 12.20
C ALA A 210 -10.40 9.65 13.22
N ASN A 211 -9.08 9.54 13.46
CA ASN A 211 -8.52 8.55 14.39
C ASN A 211 -8.81 8.93 15.85
N PRO A 212 -9.55 8.10 16.61
CA PRO A 212 -9.86 8.40 18.00
C PRO A 212 -8.62 8.39 18.92
N GLU A 213 -7.55 7.66 18.57
CA GLU A 213 -6.31 7.59 19.36
C GLU A 213 -5.47 8.88 19.32
N GLU A 214 -5.60 9.68 18.26
CA GLU A 214 -4.91 10.97 18.17
C GLU A 214 -5.68 12.14 18.83
N ARG A 215 -6.88 11.85 19.38
CA ARG A 215 -7.73 12.87 20.05
C ARG A 215 -7.53 12.92 21.57
N MET A 216 -6.71 12.05 22.14
CA MET A 216 -6.32 12.03 23.56
C MET A 216 -4.91 12.59 23.71
#